data_9e51e99cb643f28258a08b270d351662
#
_entry.id   9e51e99cb643f28258a08b270d351662
#
_cell.length_a   1.000
_cell.length_b   1.000
_cell.length_c   1.000
_cell.angle_alpha   90.00
_cell.angle_beta   90.00
_cell.angle_gamma   90.00
#
_symmetry.space_group_name_H-M   'P 1'
#
loop_
_entity.id
_entity.type
_entity.pdbx_description
1 polymer ?
#
loop_
_entity_poly.entity_id
_entity_poly.type
_entity_poly.pdbx_seq_one_letter_code
_entity_poly.pdbx_strand_id
1 'polypeptide(L)'
;IAIENEAATSVTSARLLQRFLSDVDTPNVKALWDPANEVFAADGERPFPDAFRRIEKQMVHFHVKDARREGENNEPVCVPVGDGVIDWQGQFRALLASDYDGAVSLETHWRPTALTEEQLNRPGGAAFSESGEYASRLCLDNLLRIMKQVAG
;
A
#
# COMPACT_ATOMS: atom_id res chain seq x y z
N ILE A 1 16.83 0.79 7.82
CA ILE A 1 15.59 1.61 7.93
C ILE A 1 14.86 1.51 6.61
N ALA A 2 13.54 1.25 6.64
CA ALA A 2 12.68 1.37 5.46
C ALA A 2 11.81 2.63 5.59
N ILE A 3 11.73 3.42 4.54
CA ILE A 3 10.91 4.62 4.44
C ILE A 3 9.75 4.33 3.51
N GLU A 4 8.55 4.61 3.98
CA GLU A 4 7.31 4.41 3.25
C GLU A 4 6.91 5.66 2.46
N ASN A 5 6.34 5.47 1.26
CA ASN A 5 5.57 6.53 0.60
C ASN A 5 4.22 6.66 1.30
N GLU A 6 4.09 7.66 2.17
CA GLU A 6 2.90 7.83 3.02
C GLU A 6 2.29 9.22 2.80
N ALA A 7 1.03 9.26 2.34
CA ALA A 7 0.33 10.49 1.97
C ALA A 7 0.22 11.52 3.11
N ALA A 8 0.27 11.08 4.36
CA ALA A 8 0.27 11.94 5.55
C ALA A 8 1.64 12.54 5.90
N THR A 9 2.70 12.25 5.14
CA THR A 9 4.07 12.71 5.39
C THR A 9 4.60 13.62 4.28
N SER A 10 5.88 13.98 4.34
CA SER A 10 6.56 14.72 3.25
C SER A 10 6.99 13.83 2.09
N VAL A 11 6.94 12.51 2.24
CA VAL A 11 7.31 11.52 1.22
C VAL A 11 6.04 10.81 0.76
N THR A 12 5.19 11.53 0.04
CA THR A 12 3.83 11.11 -0.29
C THR A 12 3.74 10.07 -1.42
N SER A 13 4.69 10.07 -2.34
CA SER A 13 4.65 9.28 -3.57
C SER A 13 5.96 8.55 -3.86
N ALA A 14 5.94 7.57 -4.74
CA ALA A 14 7.14 6.87 -5.21
C ALA A 14 8.18 7.84 -5.79
N ARG A 15 7.74 8.89 -6.46
CA ARG A 15 8.62 9.93 -7.01
C ARG A 15 9.36 10.68 -5.91
N LEU A 16 8.67 11.06 -4.83
CA LEU A 16 9.29 11.73 -3.69
C LEU A 16 10.15 10.77 -2.87
N LEU A 17 9.73 9.52 -2.73
CA LEU A 17 10.52 8.47 -2.09
C LEU A 17 11.83 8.22 -2.85
N GLN A 18 11.78 8.09 -4.17
CA GLN A 18 12.97 7.96 -5.01
C GLN A 18 13.95 9.13 -4.82
N ARG A 19 13.41 10.37 -4.82
CA ARG A 19 14.22 11.57 -4.58
C ARG A 19 14.85 11.54 -3.19
N PHE A 20 14.04 11.27 -2.15
CA PHE A 20 14.53 11.19 -0.76
C PHE A 20 15.68 10.18 -0.63
N LEU A 21 15.52 8.98 -1.19
CA LEU A 21 16.55 7.94 -1.13
C LEU A 21 17.83 8.36 -1.88
N SER A 22 17.69 9.12 -2.97
CA SER A 22 18.83 9.67 -3.71
C SER A 22 19.53 10.77 -2.93
N ASP A 23 18.79 11.64 -2.23
CA ASP A 23 19.34 12.75 -1.43
C ASP A 23 20.07 12.24 -0.17
N VAL A 24 19.54 11.18 0.46
CA VAL A 24 20.16 10.54 1.65
C VAL A 24 21.39 9.71 1.30
N ASP A 25 21.41 9.11 0.12
CA ASP A 25 22.51 8.33 -0.49
C ASP A 25 23.26 7.39 0.48
N THR A 26 22.50 6.51 1.13
CA THR A 26 23.07 5.51 2.05
C THR A 26 22.48 4.12 1.85
N PRO A 27 23.27 3.04 1.92
CA PRO A 27 22.76 1.67 1.81
C PRO A 27 21.85 1.26 2.98
N ASN A 28 21.87 2.00 4.09
CA ASN A 28 21.12 1.68 5.31
C ASN A 28 19.67 2.18 5.29
N VAL A 29 19.29 2.98 4.30
CA VAL A 29 17.92 3.49 4.11
C VAL A 29 17.38 2.97 2.77
N LYS A 30 16.24 2.33 2.82
CA LYS A 30 15.60 1.63 1.71
C LYS A 30 14.14 2.01 1.60
N ALA A 31 13.47 1.57 0.53
CA ALA A 31 12.05 1.79 0.33
C ALA A 31 11.17 0.73 1.02
N LEU A 32 10.12 1.20 1.67
CA LEU A 32 8.91 0.45 1.90
C LEU A 32 7.89 0.95 0.89
N TRP A 33 7.37 0.08 0.06
CA TRP A 33 6.42 0.41 -0.98
C TRP A 33 4.99 0.11 -0.58
N ASP A 34 4.13 1.12 -0.59
CA ASP A 34 2.69 0.95 -0.49
C ASP A 34 2.00 1.52 -1.75
N PRO A 35 1.50 0.67 -2.63
CA PRO A 35 0.84 1.11 -3.87
C PRO A 35 -0.47 1.86 -3.64
N ALA A 36 -1.18 1.60 -2.53
CA ALA A 36 -2.42 2.31 -2.23
C ALA A 36 -2.14 3.75 -1.82
N ASN A 37 -1.05 4.02 -1.11
CA ASN A 37 -0.66 5.38 -0.76
C ASN A 37 -0.39 6.25 -2.00
N GLU A 38 0.01 5.65 -3.12
CA GLU A 38 0.11 6.35 -4.41
C GLU A 38 -1.25 6.86 -4.91
N VAL A 39 -2.32 6.13 -4.62
CA VAL A 39 -3.69 6.56 -4.97
C VAL A 39 -4.14 7.75 -4.11
N PHE A 40 -3.67 7.83 -2.87
CA PHE A 40 -3.95 8.94 -1.95
C PHE A 40 -3.09 10.17 -2.22
N ALA A 41 -1.90 10.01 -2.78
CA ALA A 41 -0.98 11.11 -3.05
C ALA A 41 -1.53 12.07 -4.10
N ALA A 42 -1.43 13.37 -3.84
CA ALA A 42 -1.86 14.41 -4.79
C ALA A 42 -1.02 14.42 -6.08
N ASP A 43 0.25 14.00 -5.98
CA ASP A 43 1.20 13.86 -7.08
C ASP A 43 1.44 12.39 -7.47
N GLY A 44 0.54 11.48 -7.06
CA GLY A 44 0.64 10.07 -7.31
C GLY A 44 0.54 9.71 -8.79
N GLU A 45 1.31 8.70 -9.17
CA GLU A 45 1.30 8.13 -10.52
C GLU A 45 0.46 6.84 -10.53
N ARG A 46 0.34 6.20 -11.67
CA ARG A 46 -0.25 4.86 -11.72
C ARG A 46 0.62 3.91 -10.89
N PRO A 47 0.06 3.25 -9.85
CA PRO A 47 0.87 2.45 -8.91
C PRO A 47 1.73 1.38 -9.58
N PHE A 48 1.19 0.74 -10.64
CA PHE A 48 1.94 -0.21 -11.46
C PHE A 48 1.64 0.02 -12.96
N PRO A 49 2.65 -0.02 -13.82
CA PRO A 49 4.08 -0.24 -13.53
C PRO A 49 4.86 1.04 -13.19
N ASP A 50 4.25 2.24 -13.29
CA ASP A 50 4.98 3.51 -13.38
C ASP A 50 5.66 3.87 -12.06
N ALA A 51 4.90 3.98 -10.98
CA ALA A 51 5.42 4.30 -9.65
C ALA A 51 6.33 3.17 -9.11
N PHE A 52 5.91 1.92 -9.26
CA PHE A 52 6.68 0.74 -8.83
C PHE A 52 8.10 0.74 -9.40
N ARG A 53 8.27 1.00 -10.70
CA ARG A 53 9.59 1.02 -11.36
C ARG A 53 10.57 2.05 -10.80
N ARG A 54 10.07 3.09 -10.13
CA ARG A 54 10.93 4.11 -9.53
C ARG A 54 11.71 3.59 -8.35
N ILE A 55 11.13 2.65 -7.61
CA ILE A 55 11.66 2.23 -6.30
C ILE A 55 11.97 0.74 -6.21
N GLU A 56 11.62 -0.07 -7.21
CA GLU A 56 11.75 -1.54 -7.18
C GLU A 56 13.14 -2.02 -6.76
N LYS A 57 14.22 -1.33 -7.21
CA LYS A 57 15.61 -1.71 -6.90
C LYS A 57 16.05 -1.35 -5.48
N GLN A 58 15.29 -0.49 -4.80
CA GLN A 58 15.60 -0.01 -3.44
C GLN A 58 14.60 -0.54 -2.42
N MET A 59 13.61 -1.30 -2.87
CA MET A 59 12.53 -1.80 -2.04
C MET A 59 12.98 -3.03 -1.24
N VAL A 60 12.69 -3.00 0.06
CA VAL A 60 12.96 -4.10 1.00
C VAL A 60 11.70 -4.55 1.74
N HIS A 61 10.62 -3.79 1.62
CA HIS A 61 9.34 -4.11 2.21
C HIS A 61 8.21 -3.64 1.28
N PHE A 62 7.15 -4.43 1.21
CA PHE A 62 6.00 -4.20 0.36
C PHE A 62 4.72 -4.35 1.18
N HIS A 63 3.94 -3.27 1.28
CA HIS A 63 2.62 -3.31 1.90
C HIS A 63 1.55 -3.73 0.90
N VAL A 64 0.60 -4.52 1.37
CA VAL A 64 -0.59 -4.89 0.63
C VAL A 64 -1.78 -4.18 1.25
N LYS A 65 -2.16 -3.09 0.64
CA LYS A 65 -3.32 -2.26 0.93
C LYS A 65 -3.96 -1.87 -0.40
N ASP A 66 -5.26 -1.93 -0.52
CA ASP A 66 -5.92 -1.58 -1.76
C ASP A 66 -6.79 -0.34 -1.62
N ALA A 67 -6.87 0.42 -2.69
CA ALA A 67 -7.59 1.68 -2.74
C ALA A 67 -8.16 1.92 -4.14
N ARG A 68 -9.17 2.78 -4.20
CA ARG A 68 -9.70 3.37 -5.42
C ARG A 68 -10.23 4.76 -5.12
N ARG A 69 -10.64 5.49 -6.16
CA ARG A 69 -11.29 6.78 -5.98
C ARG A 69 -12.79 6.64 -6.16
N GLU A 70 -13.57 7.29 -5.30
CA GLU A 70 -15.04 7.21 -5.27
C GLU A 70 -15.70 8.59 -5.14
N GLY A 71 -17.02 8.60 -5.38
CA GLY A 71 -17.87 9.77 -5.22
C GLY A 71 -17.66 10.86 -6.29
N GLU A 72 -18.47 11.91 -6.20
CA GLU A 72 -18.44 13.02 -7.16
C GLU A 72 -17.11 13.80 -7.11
N ASN A 73 -16.48 13.86 -5.95
CA ASN A 73 -15.20 14.54 -5.73
C ASN A 73 -13.99 13.66 -6.06
N ASN A 74 -14.21 12.43 -6.50
CA ASN A 74 -13.13 11.50 -6.82
C ASN A 74 -12.13 11.30 -5.65
N GLU A 75 -12.65 11.13 -4.42
CA GLU A 75 -11.86 10.97 -3.21
C GLU A 75 -11.25 9.57 -3.09
N PRO A 76 -10.00 9.43 -2.62
CA PRO A 76 -9.41 8.12 -2.42
C PRO A 76 -10.00 7.42 -1.19
N VAL A 77 -10.33 6.15 -1.34
CA VAL A 77 -10.86 5.30 -0.27
C VAL A 77 -10.15 3.95 -0.24
N CYS A 78 -9.94 3.41 0.95
CA CYS A 78 -9.47 2.04 1.10
C CYS A 78 -10.60 1.05 0.83
N VAL A 79 -10.27 -0.05 0.15
CA VAL A 79 -11.20 -1.14 -0.20
C VAL A 79 -10.58 -2.50 0.12
N PRO A 80 -11.36 -3.60 0.12
CA PRO A 80 -10.78 -4.93 0.22
C PRO A 80 -9.73 -5.18 -0.86
N VAL A 81 -8.68 -5.92 -0.53
CA VAL A 81 -7.64 -6.30 -1.49
C VAL A 81 -8.26 -6.99 -2.71
N GLY A 82 -7.98 -6.48 -3.90
CA GLY A 82 -8.52 -6.93 -5.17
C GLY A 82 -9.76 -6.20 -5.67
N ASP A 83 -10.36 -5.31 -4.86
CA ASP A 83 -11.52 -4.50 -5.24
C ASP A 83 -11.15 -3.07 -5.66
N GLY A 84 -9.86 -2.73 -5.56
CA GLY A 84 -9.32 -1.42 -5.90
C GLY A 84 -8.73 -1.33 -7.29
N VAL A 85 -7.85 -0.33 -7.48
CA VAL A 85 -7.18 -0.07 -8.76
C VAL A 85 -5.78 -0.64 -8.86
N ILE A 86 -5.31 -1.32 -7.81
CA ILE A 86 -3.96 -1.84 -7.75
C ILE A 86 -3.84 -3.11 -8.60
N ASP A 87 -2.92 -3.12 -9.56
CA ASP A 87 -2.57 -4.32 -10.33
C ASP A 87 -1.69 -5.26 -9.50
N TRP A 88 -2.33 -6.00 -8.60
CA TRP A 88 -1.67 -6.97 -7.71
C TRP A 88 -0.95 -8.06 -8.49
N GLN A 89 -1.58 -8.58 -9.54
CA GLN A 89 -0.98 -9.65 -10.34
C GLN A 89 0.27 -9.16 -11.05
N GLY A 90 0.24 -7.96 -11.64
CA GLY A 90 1.39 -7.33 -12.26
C GLY A 90 2.53 -7.14 -11.29
N GLN A 91 2.25 -6.56 -10.11
CA GLN A 91 3.27 -6.33 -9.08
C GLN A 91 3.88 -7.64 -8.55
N PHE A 92 3.07 -8.64 -8.19
CA PHE A 92 3.61 -9.92 -7.70
C PHE A 92 4.43 -10.66 -8.77
N ARG A 93 4.02 -10.61 -10.05
CA ARG A 93 4.87 -11.15 -11.13
C ARG A 93 6.20 -10.41 -11.25
N ALA A 94 6.19 -9.08 -11.09
CA ALA A 94 7.42 -8.29 -11.11
C ALA A 94 8.33 -8.63 -9.92
N LEU A 95 7.79 -8.80 -8.71
CA LEU A 95 8.54 -9.24 -7.53
C LEU A 95 9.20 -10.61 -7.76
N LEU A 96 8.45 -11.58 -8.28
CA LEU A 96 8.98 -12.91 -8.59
C LEU A 96 10.08 -12.86 -9.67
N ALA A 97 9.93 -11.97 -10.66
CA ALA A 97 10.90 -11.84 -11.75
C ALA A 97 12.18 -11.09 -11.37
N SER A 98 12.14 -10.32 -10.27
CA SER A 98 13.27 -9.50 -9.79
C SER A 98 14.09 -10.15 -8.67
N ASP A 99 13.82 -11.41 -8.33
CA ASP A 99 14.43 -12.11 -7.19
C ASP A 99 14.26 -11.32 -5.87
N TYR A 100 13.11 -10.66 -5.69
CA TYR A 100 12.80 -9.92 -4.48
C TYR A 100 12.80 -10.84 -3.25
N ASP A 101 13.64 -10.54 -2.27
CA ASP A 101 13.81 -11.29 -1.02
C ASP A 101 13.34 -10.52 0.22
N GLY A 102 12.70 -9.37 0.01
CA GLY A 102 12.16 -8.53 1.08
C GLY A 102 10.83 -9.05 1.67
N ALA A 103 10.33 -8.34 2.66
CA ALA A 103 9.06 -8.68 3.31
C ALA A 103 7.84 -8.19 2.49
N VAL A 104 6.75 -8.97 2.55
CA VAL A 104 5.42 -8.58 2.10
C VAL A 104 4.48 -8.67 3.30
N SER A 105 3.77 -7.60 3.62
CA SER A 105 2.82 -7.58 4.73
C SER A 105 1.49 -6.95 4.35
N LEU A 106 0.41 -7.52 4.88
CA LEU A 106 -0.93 -6.98 4.76
C LEU A 106 -1.09 -5.78 5.70
N GLU A 107 -1.52 -4.65 5.15
CA GLU A 107 -1.90 -3.45 5.91
C GLU A 107 -3.37 -3.13 5.67
N THR A 108 -4.25 -3.59 6.55
CA THR A 108 -5.71 -3.45 6.36
C THR A 108 -6.23 -2.15 6.92
N HIS A 109 -6.48 -1.17 6.06
CA HIS A 109 -7.18 0.08 6.40
C HIS A 109 -8.67 0.04 6.10
N TRP A 110 -9.11 -0.81 5.17
CA TRP A 110 -10.53 -0.99 4.89
C TRP A 110 -11.31 -1.49 6.10
N ARG A 111 -12.55 -1.03 6.23
CA ARG A 111 -13.53 -1.52 7.20
C ARG A 111 -14.89 -1.67 6.52
N PRO A 112 -15.71 -2.67 6.91
CA PRO A 112 -17.04 -2.89 6.33
C PRO A 112 -18.01 -1.74 6.63
N THR A 113 -17.76 -0.99 7.70
CA THR A 113 -18.49 0.22 8.06
C THR A 113 -17.50 1.33 8.29
N ALA A 114 -17.73 2.50 7.69
CA ALA A 114 -16.90 3.67 7.91
C ALA A 114 -16.86 4.03 9.40
N LEU A 115 -15.67 4.30 9.92
CA LEU A 115 -15.49 4.76 11.30
C LEU A 115 -15.95 6.21 11.40
N THR A 116 -16.66 6.53 12.47
CA THR A 116 -17.05 7.91 12.76
C THR A 116 -15.85 8.70 13.27
N GLU A 117 -15.90 10.04 13.18
CA GLU A 117 -14.85 10.90 13.76
C GLU A 117 -14.65 10.65 15.26
N GLU A 118 -15.73 10.40 16.00
CA GLU A 118 -15.65 10.05 17.43
C GLU A 118 -14.87 8.76 17.64
N GLN A 119 -15.10 7.73 16.81
CA GLN A 119 -14.37 6.46 16.88
C GLN A 119 -12.89 6.63 16.53
N LEU A 120 -12.57 7.44 15.51
CA LEU A 120 -11.19 7.72 15.08
C LEU A 120 -10.39 8.46 16.16
N ASN A 121 -11.06 9.31 16.95
CA ASN A 121 -10.42 10.14 17.98
C ASN A 121 -10.39 9.50 19.37
N ARG A 122 -10.90 8.29 19.56
CA ARG A 122 -10.87 7.60 20.87
C ARG A 122 -9.46 7.18 21.24
N PRO A 123 -8.99 7.48 22.47
CA PRO A 123 -7.72 6.99 22.97
C PRO A 123 -7.65 5.45 22.98
N GLY A 124 -6.50 4.89 22.65
CA GLY A 124 -6.22 3.46 22.83
C GLY A 124 -6.49 2.55 21.64
N GLY A 125 -6.83 3.10 20.46
CA GLY A 125 -6.93 2.31 19.23
C GLY A 125 -8.08 1.31 19.17
N ALA A 126 -8.97 1.25 20.16
CA ALA A 126 -10.10 0.32 20.19
C ALA A 126 -11.03 0.48 18.98
N ALA A 127 -11.18 1.70 18.48
CA ALA A 127 -11.96 2.01 17.29
C ALA A 127 -11.34 1.43 16.01
N PHE A 128 -10.03 1.36 15.92
CA PHE A 128 -9.33 0.73 14.79
C PHE A 128 -9.46 -0.79 14.80
N SER A 129 -9.68 -1.40 15.95
CA SER A 129 -9.86 -2.85 16.05
C SER A 129 -11.31 -3.30 15.81
N GLU A 130 -12.30 -2.39 15.86
CA GLU A 130 -13.69 -2.72 15.54
C GLU A 130 -13.81 -3.23 14.10
N SER A 131 -14.32 -4.45 13.95
CA SER A 131 -14.36 -5.20 12.69
C SER A 131 -13.00 -5.43 12.02
N GLY A 132 -11.89 -5.13 12.69
CA GLY A 132 -10.53 -5.25 12.16
C GLY A 132 -10.15 -6.70 11.86
N GLU A 133 -10.55 -7.65 12.72
CA GLU A 133 -10.33 -9.06 12.47
C GLU A 133 -11.04 -9.53 11.19
N TYR A 134 -12.32 -9.20 11.04
CA TYR A 134 -13.07 -9.55 9.84
C TYR A 134 -12.44 -8.94 8.58
N ALA A 135 -12.13 -7.66 8.62
CA ALA A 135 -11.53 -6.96 7.49
C ALA A 135 -10.17 -7.56 7.11
N SER A 136 -9.32 -7.85 8.09
CA SER A 136 -8.00 -8.44 7.85
C SER A 136 -8.10 -9.88 7.32
N ARG A 137 -9.03 -10.70 7.82
CA ARG A 137 -9.27 -12.03 7.29
C ARG A 137 -9.72 -11.99 5.84
N LEU A 138 -10.69 -11.13 5.51
CA LEU A 138 -11.18 -10.98 4.13
C LEU A 138 -10.05 -10.54 3.19
N CYS A 139 -9.29 -9.52 3.58
CA CYS A 139 -8.16 -9.03 2.79
C CYS A 139 -7.05 -10.09 2.63
N LEU A 140 -6.77 -10.87 3.68
CA LEU A 140 -5.80 -11.96 3.63
C LEU A 140 -6.25 -13.06 2.67
N ASP A 141 -7.51 -13.49 2.75
CA ASP A 141 -8.06 -14.52 1.86
C ASP A 141 -8.01 -14.08 0.39
N ASN A 142 -8.31 -12.80 0.13
CA ASN A 142 -8.21 -12.22 -1.20
C ASN A 142 -6.75 -12.18 -1.68
N LEU A 143 -5.83 -11.73 -0.83
CA LEU A 143 -4.39 -11.71 -1.12
C LEU A 143 -3.88 -13.11 -1.48
N LEU A 144 -4.17 -14.10 -0.64
CA LEU A 144 -3.71 -15.48 -0.88
C LEU A 144 -4.27 -16.06 -2.19
N ARG A 145 -5.51 -15.70 -2.55
CA ARG A 145 -6.11 -16.10 -3.83
C ARG A 145 -5.37 -15.47 -5.01
N ILE A 146 -5.04 -14.19 -4.94
CA ILE A 146 -4.28 -13.48 -5.97
C ILE A 146 -2.88 -14.08 -6.11
N MET A 147 -2.17 -14.28 -4.99
CA MET A 147 -0.83 -14.88 -5.01
C MET A 147 -0.85 -16.28 -5.63
N LYS A 148 -1.85 -17.10 -5.31
CA LYS A 148 -2.02 -18.42 -5.92
C LYS A 148 -2.21 -18.37 -7.43
N GLN A 149 -2.95 -17.37 -7.94
CA GLN A 149 -3.13 -17.18 -9.39
C GLN A 149 -1.84 -16.74 -10.10
N VAL A 150 -0.94 -16.08 -9.38
CA VAL A 150 0.35 -15.64 -9.92
C VAL A 150 1.39 -16.76 -9.89
N ALA A 151 1.35 -17.60 -8.86
CA ALA A 151 2.29 -18.72 -8.71
C ALA A 151 2.02 -19.91 -9.65
N GLY A 152 0.85 -19.92 -10.31
CA GLY A 152 0.50 -20.86 -11.35
C GLY A 152 -0.11 -22.07 -11.05
#